data_a629793c49fc16b81d021594eadf5d0e
#
_entry.id   a629793c49fc16b81d021594eadf5d0e
#
_cell.length_a   1.000
_cell.length_b   1.000
_cell.length_c   1.000
_cell.angle_alpha   90.00
_cell.angle_beta   90.00
_cell.angle_gamma   90.00
#
_symmetry.space_group_name_H-M   'P 1'
#
loop_
_entity.id
_entity.type
_entity.pdbx_description
1 polymer ?
#
loop_
_entity_poly.entity_id
_entity_poly.type
_entity_poly.pdbx_seq_one_letter_code
_entity_poly.pdbx_strand_id
1 'polypeptide(L)'
;MGWGILSQFSIQDYFQHLESKGIKLKESDTAFIEFGKHFTGMSDYMVSISIEITLKIQREFDGSYYIALLEGFKENNITTKKKAYAYVNDLEVELTV
;
A
#
# COMPACT_ATOMS: atom_id res chain seq x y z
N MET A 1 21.36 4.54 -12.96
CA MET A 1 20.25 5.48 -13.00
C MET A 1 18.98 4.92 -12.37
N GLY A 2 18.69 3.65 -12.55
CA GLY A 2 17.47 3.08 -11.97
C GLY A 2 17.38 3.21 -10.46
N TRP A 3 18.48 3.07 -9.78
CA TRP A 3 18.47 3.18 -8.33
C TRP A 3 18.20 4.62 -7.88
N GLY A 4 18.59 5.59 -8.72
CA GLY A 4 18.29 6.99 -8.42
C GLY A 4 16.79 7.26 -8.45
N ILE A 5 16.08 6.56 -9.33
CA ILE A 5 14.62 6.69 -9.40
C ILE A 5 14.00 6.11 -8.13
N LEU A 6 14.53 5.00 -7.64
CA LEU A 6 14.01 4.38 -6.43
C LEU A 6 14.17 5.29 -5.21
N SER A 7 15.30 6.00 -5.12
CA SER A 7 15.52 6.89 -3.98
C SER A 7 14.63 8.13 -4.05
N GLN A 8 14.04 8.40 -5.22
CA GLN A 8 13.14 9.54 -5.41
C GLN A 8 11.68 9.11 -5.51
N PHE A 9 11.42 7.85 -5.20
CA PHE A 9 10.06 7.32 -5.26
C PHE A 9 9.14 8.13 -4.35
N SER A 10 7.97 8.51 -4.88
CA SER A 10 6.97 9.23 -4.10
C SER A 10 5.61 8.61 -4.33
N ILE A 11 4.71 8.82 -3.39
CA ILE A 11 3.36 8.30 -3.51
C ILE A 11 2.61 8.96 -4.67
N GLN A 12 2.93 10.22 -4.99
CA GLN A 12 2.32 10.89 -6.12
C GLN A 12 2.70 10.22 -7.43
N ASP A 13 3.94 9.77 -7.56
CA ASP A 13 4.37 9.02 -8.74
C ASP A 13 3.57 7.73 -8.87
N TYR A 14 3.29 7.08 -7.74
CA TYR A 14 2.52 5.86 -7.75
C TYR A 14 1.08 6.14 -8.19
N PHE A 15 0.48 7.23 -7.74
CA PHE A 15 -0.87 7.60 -8.16
C PHE A 15 -0.92 7.79 -9.68
N GLN A 16 0.09 8.45 -10.25
CA GLN A 16 0.16 8.64 -11.70
C GLN A 16 0.30 7.30 -12.42
N HIS A 17 1.07 6.39 -11.83
CA HIS A 17 1.22 5.05 -12.39
C HIS A 17 -0.12 4.33 -12.43
N LEU A 18 -0.90 4.39 -11.36
CA LEU A 18 -2.22 3.77 -11.32
C LEU A 18 -3.13 4.38 -12.36
N GLU A 19 -3.10 5.70 -12.50
CA GLU A 19 -3.94 6.39 -13.46
C GLU A 19 -3.60 5.96 -14.88
N SER A 20 -2.31 5.76 -15.17
CA SER A 20 -1.89 5.33 -16.50
C SER A 20 -2.38 3.93 -16.81
N LYS A 21 -2.73 3.16 -15.79
CA LYS A 21 -3.28 1.81 -15.98
C LYS A 21 -4.80 1.79 -15.90
N GLY A 22 -5.42 2.96 -15.89
CA GLY A 22 -6.87 3.05 -15.86
C GLY A 22 -7.49 2.95 -14.48
N ILE A 23 -6.66 2.95 -13.43
CA ILE A 23 -7.15 2.90 -12.06
C ILE A 23 -7.16 4.31 -11.50
N LYS A 24 -8.36 4.85 -11.31
CA LYS A 24 -8.51 6.22 -10.84
C LYS A 24 -9.02 6.23 -9.42
N LEU A 25 -8.21 6.78 -8.51
CA LEU A 25 -8.60 6.94 -7.13
C LEU A 25 -9.36 8.25 -6.97
N LYS A 26 -10.35 8.23 -6.08
CA LYS A 26 -11.09 9.44 -5.76
C LYS A 26 -10.23 10.36 -4.89
N GLU A 27 -10.57 11.63 -4.87
CA GLU A 27 -9.86 12.59 -4.05
C GLU A 27 -9.91 12.19 -2.57
N SER A 28 -11.05 11.67 -2.12
CA SER A 28 -11.19 11.21 -0.76
C SER A 28 -10.29 10.01 -0.48
N ASP A 29 -10.07 9.16 -1.49
CA ASP A 29 -9.19 8.01 -1.34
C ASP A 29 -7.73 8.45 -1.17
N THR A 30 -7.28 9.38 -2.01
CA THR A 30 -5.90 9.84 -1.92
C THR A 30 -5.66 10.61 -0.63
N ALA A 31 -6.65 11.36 -0.16
CA ALA A 31 -6.55 12.05 1.13
C ALA A 31 -6.42 11.04 2.27
N PHE A 32 -7.20 9.96 2.23
CA PHE A 32 -7.13 8.95 3.27
C PHE A 32 -5.78 8.21 3.23
N ILE A 33 -5.26 7.97 2.02
CA ILE A 33 -3.96 7.34 1.87
C ILE A 33 -2.87 8.20 2.52
N GLU A 34 -2.91 9.51 2.27
CA GLU A 34 -1.95 10.43 2.88
C GLU A 34 -2.09 10.45 4.39
N PHE A 35 -3.33 10.41 4.88
CA PHE A 35 -3.58 10.35 6.30
C PHE A 35 -2.93 9.10 6.91
N GLY A 36 -3.14 7.94 6.29
CA GLY A 36 -2.58 6.70 6.80
C GLY A 36 -1.05 6.70 6.80
N LYS A 37 -0.47 7.28 5.76
CA LYS A 37 0.97 7.40 5.68
C LYS A 37 1.52 8.20 6.86
N HIS A 38 0.92 9.35 7.12
CA HIS A 38 1.37 10.21 8.22
C HIS A 38 1.06 9.59 9.58
N PHE A 39 -0.08 8.95 9.70
CA PHE A 39 -0.49 8.33 10.97
C PHE A 39 0.45 7.19 11.37
N THR A 40 0.87 6.36 10.40
CA THR A 40 1.72 5.21 10.68
C THR A 40 3.21 5.51 10.56
N GLY A 41 3.56 6.57 9.84
CA GLY A 41 4.96 6.88 9.58
C GLY A 41 5.63 5.96 8.58
N MET A 42 4.85 5.16 7.84
CA MET A 42 5.40 4.25 6.86
C MET A 42 5.92 5.00 5.64
N SER A 43 6.89 4.39 4.96
CA SER A 43 7.50 5.00 3.79
C SER A 43 6.52 5.01 2.61
N ASP A 44 6.78 5.90 1.64
CA ASP A 44 5.97 5.94 0.43
C ASP A 44 5.97 4.59 -0.27
N TYR A 45 7.12 3.90 -0.25
CA TYR A 45 7.23 2.59 -0.87
C TYR A 45 6.26 1.59 -0.24
N MET A 46 6.25 1.51 1.08
CA MET A 46 5.36 0.56 1.77
C MET A 46 3.89 0.97 1.65
N VAL A 47 3.62 2.28 1.61
CA VAL A 47 2.27 2.76 1.36
C VAL A 47 1.79 2.28 -0.02
N SER A 48 2.64 2.39 -1.04
CA SER A 48 2.26 1.94 -2.39
C SER A 48 2.00 0.43 -2.42
N ILE A 49 2.78 -0.33 -1.66
CA ILE A 49 2.58 -1.79 -1.61
C ILE A 49 1.24 -2.12 -0.95
N SER A 50 0.88 -1.41 0.11
CA SER A 50 -0.39 -1.66 0.77
C SER A 50 -1.57 -1.29 -0.14
N ILE A 51 -1.43 -0.24 -0.95
CA ILE A 51 -2.46 0.10 -1.95
C ILE A 51 -2.56 -1.00 -3.00
N GLU A 52 -1.42 -1.46 -3.50
CA GLU A 52 -1.39 -2.52 -4.50
C GLU A 52 -2.11 -3.77 -3.99
N ILE A 53 -1.82 -4.19 -2.78
CA ILE A 53 -2.44 -5.38 -2.19
C ILE A 53 -3.93 -5.16 -1.99
N THR A 54 -4.31 -3.97 -1.50
CA THR A 54 -5.71 -3.64 -1.30
C THR A 54 -6.49 -3.78 -2.60
N LEU A 55 -5.96 -3.21 -3.69
CA LEU A 55 -6.62 -3.26 -4.97
C LEU A 55 -6.73 -4.68 -5.51
N LYS A 56 -5.71 -5.50 -5.28
CA LYS A 56 -5.72 -6.88 -5.75
C LYS A 56 -6.74 -7.74 -5.02
N ILE A 57 -6.87 -7.53 -3.73
CA ILE A 57 -7.73 -8.39 -2.90
C ILE A 57 -9.17 -7.87 -2.86
N GLN A 58 -9.34 -6.57 -2.68
CA GLN A 58 -10.68 -5.98 -2.57
C GLN A 58 -11.25 -5.55 -3.91
N ARG A 59 -10.44 -5.50 -4.94
CA ARG A 59 -10.82 -5.09 -6.30
C ARG A 59 -11.14 -3.61 -6.41
N GLU A 60 -11.03 -2.88 -5.33
CA GLU A 60 -11.23 -1.44 -5.28
C GLU A 60 -10.47 -0.93 -4.07
N PHE A 61 -10.34 0.39 -3.94
CA PHE A 61 -9.67 0.93 -2.78
C PHE A 61 -10.60 0.86 -1.57
N ASP A 62 -10.17 0.17 -0.55
CA ASP A 62 -10.89 0.01 0.72
C ASP A 62 -10.02 0.60 1.81
N GLY A 63 -10.43 1.74 2.35
CA GLY A 63 -9.63 2.44 3.35
C GLY A 63 -9.39 1.63 4.61
N SER A 64 -10.39 0.89 5.07
CA SER A 64 -10.25 0.07 6.27
C SER A 64 -9.20 -1.02 6.08
N TYR A 65 -9.23 -1.66 4.93
CA TYR A 65 -8.27 -2.71 4.63
C TYR A 65 -6.86 -2.14 4.50
N TYR A 66 -6.76 -1.00 3.79
CA TYR A 66 -5.49 -0.32 3.59
C TYR A 66 -4.83 0.06 4.92
N ILE A 67 -5.57 0.68 5.83
CA ILE A 67 -4.99 1.14 7.08
C ILE A 67 -4.61 -0.04 7.98
N ALA A 68 -5.41 -1.11 7.94
CA ALA A 68 -5.10 -2.31 8.70
C ALA A 68 -3.79 -2.93 8.22
N LEU A 69 -3.57 -2.95 6.90
CA LEU A 69 -2.31 -3.45 6.35
C LEU A 69 -1.14 -2.60 6.81
N LEU A 70 -1.26 -1.28 6.72
CA LEU A 70 -0.18 -0.40 7.14
C LEU A 70 0.16 -0.59 8.60
N GLU A 71 -0.85 -0.69 9.45
CA GLU A 71 -0.62 -0.89 10.87
C GLU A 71 0.06 -2.22 11.15
N GLY A 72 -0.37 -3.27 10.43
CA GLY A 72 0.26 -4.58 10.56
C GLY A 72 1.70 -4.57 10.10
N PHE A 73 1.99 -3.89 9.00
CA PHE A 73 3.35 -3.77 8.51
C PHE A 73 4.23 -3.05 9.53
N LYS A 74 3.69 -1.98 10.12
CA LYS A 74 4.43 -1.22 11.12
C LYS A 74 4.74 -2.07 12.35
N GLU A 75 3.74 -2.76 12.86
CA GLU A 75 3.88 -3.56 14.07
C GLU A 75 4.85 -4.72 13.89
N ASN A 76 4.91 -5.27 12.69
CA ASN A 76 5.74 -6.43 12.40
C ASN A 76 7.04 -6.07 11.68
N ASN A 77 7.37 -4.79 11.59
CA ASN A 77 8.60 -4.31 10.97
C ASN A 77 8.77 -4.81 9.54
N ILE A 78 7.69 -4.80 8.79
CA ILE A 78 7.69 -5.26 7.41
C ILE A 78 8.06 -4.09 6.52
N THR A 79 9.20 -4.20 5.83
CA THR A 79 9.72 -3.11 5.02
C THR A 79 10.04 -3.52 3.58
N THR A 80 9.63 -4.72 3.17
CA THR A 80 9.86 -5.17 1.80
C THR A 80 8.58 -5.73 1.21
N LYS A 81 8.49 -5.68 -0.11
CA LYS A 81 7.33 -6.20 -0.82
C LYS A 81 7.16 -7.71 -0.58
N LYS A 82 8.27 -8.44 -0.60
CA LYS A 82 8.23 -9.88 -0.39
C LYS A 82 7.62 -10.24 0.97
N LYS A 83 8.08 -9.54 2.00
CA LYS A 83 7.56 -9.80 3.35
C LYS A 83 6.12 -9.34 3.49
N ALA A 84 5.75 -8.27 2.80
CA ALA A 84 4.38 -7.79 2.84
C ALA A 84 3.42 -8.84 2.27
N TYR A 85 3.78 -9.43 1.13
CA TYR A 85 2.94 -10.46 0.52
C TYR A 85 2.89 -11.71 1.36
N ALA A 86 3.99 -12.09 2.00
CA ALA A 86 4.00 -13.24 2.90
C ALA A 86 3.07 -13.01 4.09
N TYR A 87 3.10 -11.80 4.64
CA TYR A 87 2.25 -11.43 5.76
C TYR A 87 0.76 -11.56 5.38
N VAL A 88 0.40 -11.05 4.21
CA VAL A 88 -0.98 -11.10 3.75
C VAL A 88 -1.42 -12.54 3.47
N ASN A 89 -0.54 -13.35 2.89
CA ASN A 89 -0.85 -14.76 2.65
C ASN A 89 -1.14 -15.49 3.96
N ASP A 90 -0.36 -15.19 5.00
CA ASP A 90 -0.59 -15.83 6.31
C ASP A 90 -1.93 -15.42 6.88
N LEU A 91 -2.30 -14.14 6.74
CA LEU A 91 -3.61 -13.69 7.22
C LEU A 91 -4.75 -14.35 6.46
N GLU A 92 -4.60 -14.46 5.13
CA GLU A 92 -5.65 -15.08 4.30
C GLU A 92 -5.84 -16.55 4.67
N VAL A 93 -4.75 -17.25 4.93
CA VAL A 93 -4.83 -18.66 5.34
C VAL A 93 -5.57 -18.79 6.67
N GLU A 94 -5.26 -17.90 7.62
CA GLU A 94 -5.93 -17.94 8.93
C GLU A 94 -7.42 -17.66 8.80
N LEU A 95 -7.80 -16.77 7.89
CA LEU A 95 -9.20 -16.42 7.72
C LEU A 95 -10.00 -17.51 7.03
N THR A 96 -9.35 -18.34 6.22
CA THR A 96 -10.04 -19.40 5.49
C THR A 96 -10.14 -20.70 6.26
N VAL A 97 -9.44 -20.84 7.34
CA VAL A 97 -9.50 -22.01 8.22
C VAL A 97 -10.57 -21.86 9.31
#